data_19780e574c58413d926703ba85c503f0
#
_entry.id   19780e574c58413d926703ba85c503f0
#
_cell.length_a   1.000
_cell.length_b   1.000
_cell.length_c   1.000
_cell.angle_alpha   90.00
_cell.angle_beta   90.00
_cell.angle_gamma   90.00
#
_symmetry.space_group_name_H-M   'P 1'
#
loop_
_entity.id
_entity.type
_entity.pdbx_description
1 polymer ?
#
loop_
_entity_poly.entity_id
_entity_poly.type
_entity_poly.pdbx_seq_one_letter_code
_entity_poly.pdbx_strand_id
1 'polypeptide(L)'
;MECNELNSCENGKNTFLFLYPNLAVGGIEKWIINEIEQCIPKKNIRFIWLKYGKLEVFKEWKSLIDNNVEVINTKIGLLTWFKHDKLIFEKNERVTAVCFGIMDFARLQSLRDEYPDVNFQIFYIIPHFTMSHYYPEMDFSGFIKKYVKDKVMKIYTRLNEDFNILYFTERHVDEIRNRYGIHVENQGERILKPLDIISDFNVELAKKRSERKEFRIITCGRFEFPHKGYMIGLINAYAKLKADYHQIKLDIIGYGAGENKIKETINSYPEYIQRDINLIGAVEPSKLHCYFDKAHLNISVAGGVSSGARTGIPSIPARHYTYDCQVYGYLPQSKEYALSDKVGDDVCKYIIEVIKMSEEKYIDLCKKSYDAYAVSRKDVQPEWIFSLKNLNTDKTWRKEIRTLKVIQYILDLKNVVKVVMRKIKKLIR
;
A
#
# COMPACT_ATOMS: atom_id res chain seq x y z
N MET A 1 -0.31 25.81 29.17
CA MET A 1 -0.18 24.55 29.95
C MET A 1 0.55 23.61 29.03
N GLU A 2 1.70 23.66 29.09
CA GLU A 2 2.93 22.97 29.47
C GLU A 2 3.06 21.57 28.82
N CYS A 3 3.88 21.57 27.76
CA CYS A 3 4.43 20.39 27.08
C CYS A 3 5.52 19.72 27.98
N ASN A 4 5.16 19.21 29.16
CA ASN A 4 6.14 18.64 30.10
C ASN A 4 5.97 17.15 30.40
N GLU A 5 5.15 16.40 29.64
CA GLU A 5 5.01 14.95 29.87
C GLU A 5 5.75 14.03 28.87
N LEU A 6 6.51 14.60 27.93
CA LEU A 6 7.28 13.80 26.96
C LEU A 6 8.68 13.36 27.44
N ASN A 7 9.11 13.81 28.62
CA ASN A 7 10.48 13.56 29.12
C ASN A 7 10.61 12.38 30.10
N SER A 8 9.60 11.53 30.32
CA SER A 8 9.70 10.36 31.22
C SER A 8 9.91 9.00 30.52
N CYS A 9 10.27 8.98 29.23
CA CYS A 9 10.67 7.76 28.50
C CYS A 9 12.19 7.58 28.41
N GLU A 10 12.94 8.12 29.36
CA GLU A 10 14.37 7.87 29.48
C GLU A 10 14.60 6.48 30.06
N ASN A 11 15.25 5.60 29.29
CA ASN A 11 15.87 4.33 29.60
C ASN A 11 15.18 3.02 29.18
N GLY A 12 14.11 2.99 28.38
CA GLY A 12 13.56 1.76 27.82
C GLY A 12 13.95 1.53 26.35
N LYS A 13 14.43 0.34 26.00
CA LYS A 13 14.65 -0.06 24.63
C LYS A 13 13.31 -0.20 23.91
N ASN A 14 13.16 0.46 22.76
CA ASN A 14 11.98 0.32 21.91
C ASN A 14 12.27 -0.68 20.78
N THR A 15 11.32 -1.56 20.49
CA THR A 15 11.40 -2.50 19.39
C THR A 15 10.24 -2.28 18.43
N PHE A 16 10.57 -2.10 17.15
CA PHE A 16 9.60 -2.16 16.06
C PHE A 16 9.63 -3.56 15.46
N LEU A 17 8.55 -4.30 15.63
CA LEU A 17 8.41 -5.68 15.16
C LEU A 17 7.34 -5.73 14.07
N PHE A 18 7.63 -6.37 12.95
CA PHE A 18 6.63 -6.58 11.91
C PHE A 18 6.56 -8.03 11.45
N LEU A 19 5.34 -8.55 11.34
CA LEU A 19 5.07 -9.88 10.80
C LEU A 19 4.60 -9.72 9.37
N TYR A 20 5.46 -10.07 8.41
CA TYR A 20 5.19 -9.86 6.99
C TYR A 20 5.91 -10.89 6.11
N PRO A 21 5.28 -11.38 5.01
CA PRO A 21 5.88 -12.46 4.22
C PRO A 21 7.17 -12.08 3.52
N ASN A 22 7.19 -10.94 2.82
CA ASN A 22 8.29 -10.55 1.94
C ASN A 22 8.41 -9.04 1.83
N LEU A 23 9.61 -8.52 1.62
CA LEU A 23 9.87 -7.12 1.30
C LEU A 23 10.21 -6.97 -0.20
N ALA A 24 9.24 -7.31 -1.06
CA ALA A 24 9.27 -7.00 -2.49
C ALA A 24 8.81 -5.55 -2.72
N VAL A 25 8.74 -5.07 -3.96
CA VAL A 25 8.25 -3.70 -4.24
C VAL A 25 6.74 -3.62 -4.15
N GLY A 26 6.23 -2.82 -3.21
CA GLY A 26 4.81 -2.56 -3.00
C GLY A 26 4.57 -1.42 -2.03
N GLY A 27 3.31 -1.07 -1.80
CA GLY A 27 2.94 0.06 -0.93
C GLY A 27 3.17 -0.20 0.55
N ILE A 28 2.87 -1.41 1.01
CA ILE A 28 3.09 -1.84 2.40
C ILE A 28 4.58 -1.92 2.68
N GLU A 29 5.31 -2.57 1.78
CA GLU A 29 6.75 -2.76 1.87
C GLU A 29 7.47 -1.42 1.93
N LYS A 30 7.08 -0.48 1.06
CA LYS A 30 7.63 0.88 1.09
C LYS A 30 7.32 1.60 2.40
N TRP A 31 6.11 1.41 2.96
CA TRP A 31 5.79 1.98 4.26
C TRP A 31 6.69 1.41 5.36
N ILE A 32 6.89 0.09 5.42
CA ILE A 32 7.79 -0.56 6.39
C ILE A 32 9.22 0.00 6.25
N ILE A 33 9.73 0.10 5.03
CA ILE A 33 11.07 0.61 4.74
C ILE A 33 11.21 2.07 5.20
N ASN A 34 10.22 2.91 4.91
CA ASN A 34 10.23 4.31 5.34
C ASN A 34 10.24 4.43 6.88
N GLU A 35 9.46 3.60 7.61
CA GLU A 35 9.48 3.57 9.08
C GLU A 35 10.88 3.22 9.60
N ILE A 36 11.54 2.22 9.00
CA ILE A 36 12.90 1.83 9.38
C ILE A 36 13.88 2.98 9.11
N GLU A 37 13.91 3.51 7.87
CA GLU A 37 14.85 4.56 7.45
C GLU A 37 14.75 5.81 8.32
N GLN A 38 13.53 6.25 8.64
CA GLN A 38 13.29 7.46 9.43
C GLN A 38 13.63 7.27 10.92
N CYS A 39 13.55 6.03 11.42
CA CYS A 39 13.82 5.73 12.82
C CYS A 39 15.28 5.28 13.10
N ILE A 40 16.07 4.91 12.08
CA ILE A 40 17.49 4.52 12.27
C ILE A 40 18.31 5.59 13.01
N PRO A 41 18.19 6.92 12.72
CA PRO A 41 18.93 7.93 13.45
C PRO A 41 18.66 7.95 14.96
N LYS A 42 17.56 7.35 15.38
CA LYS A 42 17.17 7.20 16.80
C LYS A 42 17.81 5.95 17.37
N LYS A 43 18.94 6.09 18.06
CA LYS A 43 19.81 5.00 18.53
C LYS A 43 19.17 3.93 19.44
N ASN A 44 17.94 4.14 19.91
CA ASN A 44 17.27 3.26 20.89
C ASN A 44 16.15 2.41 20.30
N ILE A 45 16.08 2.27 18.97
CA ILE A 45 15.05 1.46 18.33
C ILE A 45 15.68 0.23 17.69
N ARG A 46 15.19 -0.95 18.07
CA ARG A 46 15.52 -2.24 17.47
C ARG A 46 14.46 -2.60 16.44
N PHE A 47 14.85 -3.17 15.30
CA PHE A 47 13.92 -3.63 14.26
C PHE A 47 13.95 -5.14 14.16
N ILE A 48 12.77 -5.79 14.21
CA ILE A 48 12.62 -7.24 14.07
C ILE A 48 11.62 -7.53 12.94
N TRP A 49 12.04 -8.36 11.99
CA TRP A 49 11.18 -8.87 10.94
C TRP A 49 10.89 -10.35 11.14
N LEU A 50 9.64 -10.69 11.49
CA LEU A 50 9.14 -12.07 11.49
C LEU A 50 8.76 -12.43 10.05
N LYS A 51 9.68 -13.11 9.35
CA LYS A 51 9.56 -13.47 7.93
C LYS A 51 9.01 -14.87 7.75
N TYR A 52 7.98 -15.03 6.90
CA TYR A 52 7.43 -16.35 6.54
C TYR A 52 7.35 -16.63 5.03
N GLY A 53 7.69 -15.65 4.18
CA GLY A 53 7.75 -15.79 2.73
C GLY A 53 9.11 -16.27 2.23
N LYS A 54 9.15 -16.73 0.98
CA LYS A 54 10.36 -17.24 0.32
C LYS A 54 11.04 -16.24 -0.60
N LEU A 55 10.36 -15.16 -0.97
CA LEU A 55 10.93 -14.16 -1.87
C LEU A 55 12.07 -13.42 -1.18
N GLU A 56 13.08 -13.07 -1.96
CA GLU A 56 14.18 -12.23 -1.51
C GLU A 56 13.70 -10.78 -1.29
N VAL A 57 14.44 -10.07 -0.45
CA VAL A 57 14.28 -8.62 -0.27
C VAL A 57 14.60 -7.93 -1.60
N PHE A 58 13.84 -6.90 -1.92
CA PHE A 58 14.14 -6.08 -3.08
C PHE A 58 15.56 -5.54 -3.00
N LYS A 59 16.31 -5.64 -4.10
CA LYS A 59 17.77 -5.42 -4.11
C LYS A 59 18.19 -4.08 -3.48
N GLU A 60 17.47 -3.01 -3.76
CA GLU A 60 17.75 -1.67 -3.24
C GLU A 60 17.65 -1.60 -1.70
N TRP A 61 16.75 -2.37 -1.10
CA TRP A 61 16.52 -2.39 0.35
C TRP A 61 17.37 -3.41 1.11
N LYS A 62 18.08 -4.27 0.36
CA LYS A 62 18.82 -5.37 0.97
C LYS A 62 19.86 -4.88 1.98
N SER A 63 20.66 -3.90 1.62
CA SER A 63 21.69 -3.33 2.52
C SER A 63 21.08 -2.71 3.78
N LEU A 64 19.93 -2.01 3.65
CA LEU A 64 19.21 -1.45 4.80
C LEU A 64 18.78 -2.56 5.76
N ILE A 65 18.15 -3.62 5.24
CA ILE A 65 17.65 -4.73 6.04
C ILE A 65 18.81 -5.50 6.67
N ASP A 66 19.83 -5.88 5.90
CA ASP A 66 20.96 -6.67 6.39
C ASP A 66 21.74 -5.95 7.52
N ASN A 67 21.79 -4.62 7.50
CA ASN A 67 22.54 -3.84 8.48
C ASN A 67 21.73 -3.42 9.72
N ASN A 68 20.39 -3.37 9.63
CA ASN A 68 19.59 -2.71 10.67
C ASN A 68 18.46 -3.57 11.20
N VAL A 69 18.12 -4.69 10.57
CA VAL A 69 16.92 -5.48 10.91
C VAL A 69 17.31 -6.90 11.27
N GLU A 70 16.91 -7.32 12.45
CA GLU A 70 17.00 -8.73 12.86
C GLU A 70 15.90 -9.55 12.15
N VAL A 71 16.30 -10.44 11.25
CA VAL A 71 15.37 -11.27 10.47
C VAL A 71 15.19 -12.60 11.14
N ILE A 72 13.98 -12.87 11.64
CA ILE A 72 13.58 -14.10 12.29
C ILE A 72 12.69 -14.92 11.36
N ASN A 73 13.15 -16.10 10.97
CA ASN A 73 12.35 -16.97 10.12
C ASN A 73 11.18 -17.57 10.91
N THR A 74 10.00 -17.52 10.31
CA THR A 74 8.80 -18.10 10.89
C THR A 74 8.20 -19.14 9.95
N LYS A 75 7.52 -20.13 10.51
CA LYS A 75 6.78 -21.15 9.74
C LYS A 75 5.29 -21.01 10.01
N ILE A 76 4.55 -20.84 8.93
CA ILE A 76 3.10 -20.72 8.90
C ILE A 76 2.58 -21.71 7.87
N GLY A 77 1.61 -22.56 8.22
CA GLY A 77 1.05 -23.55 7.30
C GLY A 77 -0.08 -24.35 7.92
N LEU A 78 -0.65 -25.29 7.15
CA LEU A 78 -1.81 -26.10 7.53
C LEU A 78 -1.67 -26.81 8.89
N LEU A 79 -0.48 -27.36 9.15
CA LEU A 79 -0.19 -28.09 10.40
C LEU A 79 0.60 -27.27 11.42
N THR A 80 0.98 -26.06 11.06
CA THR A 80 1.79 -25.19 11.90
C THR A 80 1.16 -23.81 11.95
N TRP A 81 0.41 -23.55 13.03
CA TRP A 81 -0.24 -22.25 13.19
C TRP A 81 0.75 -21.11 13.14
N PHE A 82 1.78 -21.17 13.98
CA PHE A 82 2.85 -20.21 14.07
C PHE A 82 4.03 -20.82 14.83
N LYS A 83 5.17 -20.88 14.21
CA LYS A 83 6.43 -21.30 14.82
C LYS A 83 7.51 -20.33 14.36
N HIS A 84 8.33 -19.87 15.26
CA HIS A 84 9.43 -18.95 15.02
C HIS A 84 10.70 -19.42 15.73
N ASP A 85 11.84 -18.96 15.28
CA ASP A 85 13.09 -19.10 16.00
C ASP A 85 13.02 -18.25 17.28
N LYS A 86 13.88 -18.56 18.26
CA LYS A 86 13.84 -17.92 19.58
C LYS A 86 14.05 -16.41 19.45
N LEU A 87 13.15 -15.65 20.02
CA LEU A 87 13.27 -14.21 20.23
C LEU A 87 13.82 -13.94 21.64
N ILE A 88 14.60 -12.87 21.76
CA ILE A 88 15.12 -12.42 23.05
C ILE A 88 14.68 -10.99 23.25
N PHE A 89 13.92 -10.73 24.29
CA PHE A 89 13.51 -9.40 24.72
C PHE A 89 14.11 -9.10 26.10
N GLU A 90 14.38 -7.83 26.33
CA GLU A 90 14.75 -7.37 27.67
C GLU A 90 13.50 -7.21 28.54
N LYS A 91 13.66 -7.34 29.86
CA LYS A 91 12.56 -7.12 30.78
C LYS A 91 12.05 -5.67 30.64
N ASN A 92 10.73 -5.50 30.54
CA ASN A 92 10.05 -4.21 30.31
C ASN A 92 10.38 -3.55 28.95
N GLU A 93 10.98 -4.28 27.99
CA GLU A 93 11.15 -3.79 26.62
C GLU A 93 9.77 -3.44 26.06
N ARG A 94 9.69 -2.29 25.38
CA ARG A 94 8.46 -1.87 24.71
C ARG A 94 8.51 -2.31 23.25
N VAL A 95 7.60 -3.21 22.87
CA VAL A 95 7.49 -3.74 21.52
C VAL A 95 6.26 -3.16 20.84
N THR A 96 6.46 -2.37 19.79
CA THR A 96 5.40 -1.97 18.85
C THR A 96 5.39 -2.95 17.70
N ALA A 97 4.40 -3.84 17.68
CA ALA A 97 4.27 -4.90 16.70
C ALA A 97 3.18 -4.56 15.68
N VAL A 98 3.47 -4.74 14.39
CA VAL A 98 2.53 -4.47 13.30
C VAL A 98 2.34 -5.69 12.40
N CYS A 99 1.15 -5.85 11.86
CA CYS A 99 0.82 -6.85 10.86
C CYS A 99 -0.26 -6.34 9.90
N PHE A 100 -0.39 -7.03 8.76
CA PHE A 100 -1.28 -6.63 7.67
C PHE A 100 -2.31 -7.71 7.32
N GLY A 101 -2.57 -8.64 8.23
CA GLY A 101 -3.56 -9.68 8.10
C GLY A 101 -4.19 -10.02 9.45
N ILE A 102 -5.49 -10.30 9.46
CA ILE A 102 -6.21 -10.64 10.70
C ILE A 102 -5.66 -11.94 11.35
N MET A 103 -5.18 -12.88 10.54
CA MET A 103 -4.55 -14.10 11.03
C MET A 103 -3.17 -13.81 11.62
N ASP A 104 -2.44 -12.85 11.06
CA ASP A 104 -1.14 -12.43 11.57
C ASP A 104 -1.29 -11.66 12.89
N PHE A 105 -2.36 -10.88 13.04
CA PHE A 105 -2.71 -10.29 14.33
C PHE A 105 -2.87 -11.36 15.42
N ALA A 106 -3.61 -12.43 15.13
CA ALA A 106 -3.79 -13.52 16.08
C ALA A 106 -2.46 -14.25 16.42
N ARG A 107 -1.52 -14.33 15.47
CA ARG A 107 -0.18 -14.88 15.68
C ARG A 107 0.65 -13.98 16.59
N LEU A 108 0.61 -12.68 16.37
CA LEU A 108 1.29 -11.71 17.24
C LEU A 108 0.70 -11.69 18.66
N GLN A 109 -0.61 -11.89 18.81
CA GLN A 109 -1.22 -12.06 20.13
C GLN A 109 -0.77 -13.36 20.81
N SER A 110 -0.56 -14.45 20.05
CA SER A 110 0.03 -15.66 20.59
C SER A 110 1.49 -15.45 21.03
N LEU A 111 2.25 -14.69 20.23
CA LEU A 111 3.63 -14.32 20.58
C LEU A 111 3.67 -13.50 21.89
N ARG A 112 2.81 -12.50 22.04
CA ARG A 112 2.71 -11.73 23.28
C ARG A 112 2.48 -12.62 24.50
N ASP A 113 1.61 -13.64 24.37
CA ASP A 113 1.31 -14.56 25.46
C ASP A 113 2.53 -15.43 25.86
N GLU A 114 3.55 -15.57 24.98
CA GLU A 114 4.82 -16.25 25.26
C GLU A 114 5.81 -15.37 26.05
N TYR A 115 5.63 -14.03 26.02
CA TYR A 115 6.53 -13.06 26.65
C TYR A 115 5.76 -12.11 27.58
N PRO A 116 5.23 -12.60 28.72
CA PRO A 116 4.34 -11.83 29.59
C PRO A 116 5.02 -10.62 30.26
N ASP A 117 6.35 -10.62 30.38
CA ASP A 117 7.12 -9.52 30.98
C ASP A 117 7.52 -8.43 29.98
N VAL A 118 7.09 -8.53 28.71
CA VAL A 118 7.37 -7.59 27.63
C VAL A 118 6.12 -6.76 27.33
N ASN A 119 6.30 -5.46 27.20
CA ASN A 119 5.18 -4.56 26.91
C ASN A 119 4.87 -4.51 25.41
N PHE A 120 3.98 -5.39 24.95
CA PHE A 120 3.53 -5.44 23.56
C PHE A 120 2.37 -4.48 23.27
N GLN A 121 2.57 -3.62 22.27
CA GLN A 121 1.54 -2.85 21.59
C GLN A 121 1.37 -3.45 20.18
N ILE A 122 0.21 -4.04 19.89
CA ILE A 122 -0.01 -4.79 18.64
C ILE A 122 -1.04 -4.08 17.78
N PHE A 123 -0.67 -3.75 16.55
CA PHE A 123 -1.54 -3.07 15.59
C PHE A 123 -1.73 -3.89 14.33
N TYR A 124 -2.99 -4.17 14.03
CA TYR A 124 -3.42 -4.68 12.75
C TYR A 124 -3.72 -3.52 11.81
N ILE A 125 -3.02 -3.46 10.69
CA ILE A 125 -3.14 -2.39 9.70
C ILE A 125 -3.91 -2.92 8.49
N ILE A 126 -5.00 -2.25 8.09
CA ILE A 126 -5.78 -2.60 6.90
C ILE A 126 -5.34 -1.73 5.73
N PRO A 127 -4.58 -2.28 4.77
CA PRO A 127 -4.10 -1.54 3.59
C PRO A 127 -5.02 -1.67 2.39
N HIS A 128 -6.02 -2.57 2.43
CA HIS A 128 -6.88 -2.89 1.29
C HIS A 128 -8.25 -3.39 1.74
N PHE A 129 -9.32 -3.08 1.00
CA PHE A 129 -10.69 -3.45 1.38
C PHE A 129 -11.38 -4.47 0.46
N THR A 130 -10.67 -5.02 -0.53
CA THR A 130 -11.25 -5.97 -1.50
C THR A 130 -10.67 -7.38 -1.44
N MET A 131 -9.75 -7.65 -0.51
CA MET A 131 -9.08 -8.94 -0.44
C MET A 131 -9.57 -9.79 0.72
N SER A 132 -9.79 -11.08 0.48
CA SER A 132 -10.18 -12.07 1.50
C SER A 132 -9.15 -12.25 2.61
N HIS A 133 -7.89 -11.89 2.36
CA HIS A 133 -6.85 -11.86 3.38
C HIS A 133 -7.19 -10.95 4.57
N TYR A 134 -7.90 -9.85 4.31
CA TYR A 134 -8.39 -8.93 5.34
C TYR A 134 -9.79 -9.30 5.80
N TYR A 135 -10.60 -9.88 4.93
CA TYR A 135 -12.01 -10.22 5.14
C TYR A 135 -12.26 -11.70 4.82
N PRO A 136 -11.93 -12.61 5.73
CA PRO A 136 -11.97 -14.05 5.46
C PRO A 136 -13.31 -14.59 4.98
N GLU A 137 -14.41 -13.94 5.36
CA GLU A 137 -15.76 -14.32 4.91
C GLU A 137 -15.96 -14.21 3.39
N MET A 138 -15.12 -13.42 2.70
CA MET A 138 -15.19 -13.29 1.23
C MET A 138 -14.85 -14.59 0.50
N ASP A 139 -14.10 -15.47 1.14
CA ASP A 139 -13.76 -16.78 0.58
C ASP A 139 -14.89 -17.82 0.70
N PHE A 140 -15.99 -17.48 1.35
CA PHE A 140 -17.11 -18.38 1.59
C PHE A 140 -18.39 -17.93 0.88
N SER A 141 -19.40 -18.83 0.84
CA SER A 141 -20.73 -18.58 0.30
C SER A 141 -21.80 -19.13 1.24
N GLY A 142 -23.06 -18.72 1.04
CA GLY A 142 -24.21 -19.22 1.77
C GLY A 142 -24.10 -19.08 3.30
N PHE A 143 -24.54 -20.10 4.02
CA PHE A 143 -24.56 -20.13 5.49
C PHE A 143 -23.17 -19.98 6.11
N ILE A 144 -22.15 -20.62 5.52
CA ILE A 144 -20.76 -20.52 6.02
C ILE A 144 -20.26 -19.09 5.96
N LYS A 145 -20.55 -18.36 4.86
CA LYS A 145 -20.20 -16.94 4.74
C LYS A 145 -20.80 -16.11 5.87
N LYS A 146 -22.10 -16.30 6.13
CA LYS A 146 -22.80 -15.60 7.21
C LYS A 146 -22.16 -15.90 8.57
N TYR A 147 -21.95 -17.18 8.87
CA TYR A 147 -21.33 -17.61 10.13
C TYR A 147 -19.94 -17.02 10.33
N VAL A 148 -19.06 -17.09 9.30
CA VAL A 148 -17.71 -16.53 9.36
C VAL A 148 -17.78 -15.01 9.52
N LYS A 149 -18.67 -14.33 8.77
CA LYS A 149 -18.86 -12.88 8.88
C LYS A 149 -19.23 -12.46 10.30
N ASP A 150 -20.18 -13.16 10.94
CA ASP A 150 -20.61 -12.86 12.31
C ASP A 150 -19.48 -13.03 13.33
N LYS A 151 -18.61 -14.02 13.14
CA LYS A 151 -17.43 -14.23 14.01
C LYS A 151 -16.37 -13.17 13.78
N VAL A 152 -16.06 -12.87 12.53
CA VAL A 152 -15.07 -11.87 12.13
C VAL A 152 -15.53 -10.48 12.56
N MET A 153 -16.78 -10.14 12.40
CA MET A 153 -17.37 -8.87 12.88
C MET A 153 -17.09 -8.64 14.37
N LYS A 154 -17.33 -9.65 15.23
CA LYS A 154 -17.05 -9.56 16.67
C LYS A 154 -15.57 -9.30 16.96
N ILE A 155 -14.68 -9.90 16.17
CA ILE A 155 -13.24 -9.68 16.29
C ILE A 155 -12.88 -8.25 15.88
N TYR A 156 -13.44 -7.75 14.77
CA TYR A 156 -13.21 -6.35 14.34
C TYR A 156 -13.79 -5.33 15.32
N THR A 157 -14.95 -5.60 15.93
CA THR A 157 -15.49 -4.76 17.00
C THR A 157 -14.50 -4.64 18.13
N ARG A 158 -13.97 -5.76 18.61
CA ARG A 158 -12.98 -5.77 19.69
C ARG A 158 -11.68 -5.11 19.28
N LEU A 159 -11.17 -5.35 18.05
CA LEU A 159 -9.98 -4.67 17.53
C LEU A 159 -10.13 -3.15 17.56
N ASN A 160 -11.34 -2.68 17.27
CA ASN A 160 -11.67 -1.26 17.33
C ASN A 160 -11.76 -0.74 18.76
N GLU A 161 -12.44 -1.45 19.66
CA GLU A 161 -12.59 -1.07 21.07
C GLU A 161 -11.25 -1.06 21.82
N ASP A 162 -10.37 -2.02 21.56
CA ASP A 162 -9.06 -2.16 22.21
C ASP A 162 -7.94 -1.33 21.52
N PHE A 163 -8.28 -0.50 20.53
CA PHE A 163 -7.32 0.28 19.73
C PHE A 163 -6.20 -0.56 19.10
N ASN A 164 -6.55 -1.75 18.61
CA ASN A 164 -5.61 -2.66 17.94
C ASN A 164 -5.65 -2.56 16.41
N ILE A 165 -6.44 -1.65 15.83
CA ILE A 165 -6.62 -1.53 14.38
C ILE A 165 -6.27 -0.12 13.90
N LEU A 166 -5.49 -0.06 12.82
CA LEU A 166 -5.16 1.15 12.09
C LEU A 166 -5.58 1.01 10.62
N TYR A 167 -5.81 2.13 9.97
CA TYR A 167 -6.30 2.20 8.61
C TYR A 167 -5.36 3.01 7.73
N PHE A 168 -5.15 2.60 6.49
CA PHE A 168 -4.33 3.36 5.54
C PHE A 168 -4.98 4.69 5.13
N THR A 169 -6.31 4.74 5.07
CA THR A 169 -7.07 5.93 4.69
C THR A 169 -8.44 5.93 5.37
N GLU A 170 -9.11 7.08 5.40
CA GLU A 170 -10.50 7.22 5.87
C GLU A 170 -11.46 6.24 5.18
N ARG A 171 -11.25 5.96 3.89
CA ARG A 171 -12.07 5.02 3.15
C ARG A 171 -12.06 3.60 3.73
N HIS A 172 -10.94 3.15 4.31
CA HIS A 172 -10.90 1.86 4.99
C HIS A 172 -11.75 1.86 6.26
N VAL A 173 -11.87 3.01 6.92
CA VAL A 173 -12.81 3.20 8.05
C VAL A 173 -14.25 3.08 7.56
N ASP A 174 -14.59 3.73 6.46
CA ASP A 174 -15.92 3.65 5.86
C ASP A 174 -16.28 2.22 5.43
N GLU A 175 -15.32 1.47 4.88
CA GLU A 175 -15.54 0.07 4.52
C GLU A 175 -15.86 -0.79 5.74
N ILE A 176 -15.15 -0.63 6.87
CA ILE A 176 -15.45 -1.35 8.12
C ILE A 176 -16.84 -0.98 8.63
N ARG A 177 -17.21 0.30 8.57
CA ARG A 177 -18.56 0.76 8.93
C ARG A 177 -19.63 0.12 8.05
N ASN A 178 -19.44 0.17 6.73
CA ASN A 178 -20.41 -0.37 5.77
C ASN A 178 -20.51 -1.90 5.83
N ARG A 179 -19.40 -2.59 6.05
CA ARG A 179 -19.33 -4.06 6.04
C ARG A 179 -19.86 -4.70 7.33
N TYR A 180 -19.54 -4.10 8.46
CA TYR A 180 -19.77 -4.67 9.79
C TYR A 180 -20.63 -3.80 10.69
N GLY A 181 -21.00 -2.57 10.30
CA GLY A 181 -21.75 -1.63 11.14
C GLY A 181 -20.91 -1.07 12.32
N ILE A 182 -19.58 -1.17 12.26
CA ILE A 182 -18.70 -0.74 13.35
C ILE A 182 -18.46 0.77 13.23
N HIS A 183 -18.79 1.52 14.29
CA HIS A 183 -18.44 2.92 14.40
C HIS A 183 -16.99 3.03 14.92
N VAL A 184 -16.16 3.81 14.21
CA VAL A 184 -14.75 4.04 14.59
C VAL A 184 -14.66 5.41 15.25
N GLU A 185 -14.38 5.43 16.54
CA GLU A 185 -14.11 6.66 17.29
C GLU A 185 -12.70 7.17 17.01
N ASN A 186 -12.48 8.49 17.16
CA ASN A 186 -11.17 9.13 17.00
C ASN A 186 -10.48 8.74 15.68
N GLN A 187 -11.21 8.77 14.56
CA GLN A 187 -10.74 8.30 13.24
C GLN A 187 -9.36 8.87 12.87
N GLY A 188 -9.12 10.15 13.13
CA GLY A 188 -7.85 10.82 12.79
C GLY A 188 -6.62 10.20 13.46
N GLU A 189 -6.77 9.63 14.65
CA GLU A 189 -5.69 8.95 15.37
C GLU A 189 -5.43 7.53 14.83
N ARG A 190 -6.41 6.97 14.11
CA ARG A 190 -6.36 5.61 13.55
C ARG A 190 -5.95 5.55 12.10
N ILE A 191 -5.83 6.70 11.44
CA ILE A 191 -5.31 6.78 10.08
C ILE A 191 -3.79 6.72 10.12
N LEU A 192 -3.23 5.77 9.37
CA LEU A 192 -1.80 5.59 9.26
C LEU A 192 -1.15 6.86 8.71
N LYS A 193 -0.14 7.33 9.40
CA LYS A 193 0.63 8.51 8.99
C LYS A 193 1.86 8.03 8.21
N PRO A 194 1.88 8.15 6.88
CA PRO A 194 3.04 7.73 6.12
C PRO A 194 4.21 8.67 6.37
N LEU A 195 5.36 8.11 6.68
CA LEU A 195 6.62 8.85 6.76
C LEU A 195 7.20 8.97 5.35
N ASP A 196 7.35 10.20 4.89
CA ASP A 196 7.98 10.51 3.60
C ASP A 196 8.94 11.69 3.78
N ILE A 197 10.11 11.60 3.18
CA ILE A 197 10.99 12.76 3.05
C ILE A 197 10.40 13.63 1.95
N ILE A 198 9.94 14.82 2.32
CA ILE A 198 9.31 15.78 1.41
C ILE A 198 10.29 16.94 1.20
N SER A 199 10.83 17.02 -0.02
CA SER A 199 11.54 18.21 -0.50
C SER A 199 10.54 19.31 -0.84
N ASP A 200 10.96 20.56 -0.79
CA ASP A 200 10.11 21.66 -1.21
C ASP A 200 9.73 21.59 -2.70
N PHE A 201 8.61 22.25 -3.03
CA PHE A 201 8.16 22.33 -4.42
C PHE A 201 9.21 23.04 -5.29
N ASN A 202 9.62 22.37 -6.37
CA ASN A 202 10.63 22.92 -7.29
C ASN A 202 9.95 23.63 -8.47
N VAL A 203 9.78 24.95 -8.34
CA VAL A 203 9.18 25.83 -9.37
C VAL A 203 9.99 25.80 -10.67
N GLU A 204 11.33 25.83 -10.58
CA GLU A 204 12.20 25.83 -11.76
C GLU A 204 12.06 24.54 -12.57
N LEU A 205 11.86 23.41 -11.88
CA LEU A 205 11.61 22.15 -12.56
C LEU A 205 10.23 22.15 -13.27
N ALA A 206 9.21 22.71 -12.63
CA ALA A 206 7.87 22.85 -13.25
C ALA A 206 7.93 23.74 -14.49
N LYS A 207 8.66 24.85 -14.42
CA LYS A 207 8.90 25.75 -15.56
C LYS A 207 9.65 25.05 -16.69
N LYS A 208 10.76 24.37 -16.40
CA LYS A 208 11.51 23.58 -17.40
C LYS A 208 10.66 22.50 -18.09
N ARG A 209 9.66 21.94 -17.40
CA ARG A 209 8.73 21.00 -18.02
C ARG A 209 7.80 21.71 -19.02
N SER A 210 7.24 22.87 -18.67
CA SER A 210 6.34 23.62 -19.55
C SER A 210 7.01 24.08 -20.85
N GLU A 211 8.33 24.31 -20.84
CA GLU A 211 9.11 24.76 -22.00
C GLU A 211 9.47 23.63 -22.98
N ARG A 212 9.25 22.35 -22.62
CA ARG A 212 9.63 21.20 -23.47
C ARG A 212 8.72 21.06 -24.67
N LYS A 213 9.31 20.81 -25.83
CA LYS A 213 8.58 20.55 -27.08
C LYS A 213 7.79 19.24 -27.08
N GLU A 214 8.28 18.23 -26.34
CA GLU A 214 7.61 16.92 -26.23
C GLU A 214 6.73 16.90 -25.00
N PHE A 215 5.46 16.53 -25.16
CA PHE A 215 4.55 16.31 -24.05
C PHE A 215 4.57 14.85 -23.61
N ARG A 216 5.03 14.60 -22.39
CA ARG A 216 5.25 13.24 -21.87
C ARG A 216 4.24 12.88 -20.79
N ILE A 217 3.46 11.85 -21.07
CA ILE A 217 2.54 11.22 -20.12
C ILE A 217 3.30 10.07 -19.45
N ILE A 218 3.13 9.89 -18.13
CA ILE A 218 3.73 8.79 -17.39
C ILE A 218 2.67 8.03 -16.60
N THR A 219 2.85 6.73 -16.50
CA THR A 219 2.12 5.86 -15.56
C THR A 219 3.07 4.91 -14.86
N CYS A 220 2.81 4.62 -13.58
CA CYS A 220 3.65 3.75 -12.78
C CYS A 220 2.83 2.76 -11.95
N GLY A 221 3.20 1.48 -12.00
CA GLY A 221 2.60 0.46 -11.15
C GLY A 221 2.85 -0.98 -11.61
N ARG A 222 2.53 -1.95 -10.76
CA ARG A 222 2.64 -3.38 -11.13
C ARG A 222 1.62 -3.74 -12.22
N PHE A 223 2.02 -4.57 -13.18
CA PHE A 223 1.13 -5.06 -14.25
C PHE A 223 0.26 -6.21 -13.76
N GLU A 224 -0.75 -5.86 -12.95
CA GLU A 224 -1.71 -6.79 -12.35
C GLU A 224 -3.11 -6.53 -12.91
N PHE A 225 -3.60 -7.41 -13.75
CA PHE A 225 -4.92 -7.28 -14.38
C PHE A 225 -5.93 -8.24 -13.73
N PRO A 226 -7.20 -7.83 -13.57
CA PRO A 226 -7.83 -6.56 -14.02
C PRO A 226 -7.57 -5.34 -13.09
N HIS A 227 -6.92 -5.50 -11.94
CA HIS A 227 -6.76 -4.46 -10.93
C HIS A 227 -6.23 -3.13 -11.51
N LYS A 228 -5.24 -3.18 -12.39
CA LYS A 228 -4.65 -2.01 -13.06
C LYS A 228 -4.90 -2.00 -14.57
N GLY A 229 -6.08 -2.48 -14.99
CA GLY A 229 -6.48 -2.52 -16.40
C GLY A 229 -6.52 -1.16 -17.07
N TYR A 230 -6.65 -0.06 -16.31
CA TYR A 230 -6.59 1.31 -16.83
C TYR A 230 -5.35 1.57 -17.71
N MET A 231 -4.23 0.87 -17.50
CA MET A 231 -3.03 1.02 -18.33
C MET A 231 -3.28 0.63 -19.78
N ILE A 232 -4.09 -0.39 -20.03
CA ILE A 232 -4.52 -0.76 -21.38
C ILE A 232 -5.38 0.35 -21.99
N GLY A 233 -6.34 0.86 -21.21
CA GLY A 233 -7.16 2.01 -21.63
C GLY A 233 -6.34 3.27 -21.88
N LEU A 234 -5.26 3.52 -21.11
CA LEU A 234 -4.36 4.64 -21.32
C LEU A 234 -3.57 4.52 -22.63
N ILE A 235 -3.09 3.31 -22.96
CA ILE A 235 -2.45 3.04 -24.26
C ILE A 235 -3.43 3.33 -25.41
N ASN A 236 -4.69 2.90 -25.29
CA ASN A 236 -5.72 3.14 -26.30
C ASN A 236 -6.04 4.65 -26.42
N ALA A 237 -6.17 5.35 -25.30
CA ALA A 237 -6.39 6.81 -25.29
C ALA A 237 -5.21 7.57 -25.89
N TYR A 238 -3.98 7.16 -25.56
CA TYR A 238 -2.77 7.71 -26.16
C TYR A 238 -2.75 7.53 -27.65
N ALA A 239 -3.01 6.32 -28.16
CA ALA A 239 -3.04 6.00 -29.59
C ALA A 239 -4.07 6.86 -30.34
N LYS A 240 -5.25 7.07 -29.75
CA LYS A 240 -6.28 7.96 -30.31
C LYS A 240 -5.82 9.42 -30.40
N LEU A 241 -5.14 9.92 -29.37
CA LEU A 241 -4.66 11.30 -29.32
C LEU A 241 -3.42 11.53 -30.19
N LYS A 242 -2.61 10.50 -30.44
CA LYS A 242 -1.37 10.61 -31.21
C LYS A 242 -1.59 11.07 -32.65
N ALA A 243 -2.76 10.81 -33.23
CA ALA A 243 -3.13 11.27 -34.56
C ALA A 243 -3.18 12.82 -34.67
N ASP A 244 -3.67 13.48 -33.62
CA ASP A 244 -3.84 14.95 -33.60
C ASP A 244 -2.69 15.65 -32.88
N TYR A 245 -2.01 14.97 -31.95
CA TYR A 245 -0.95 15.52 -31.10
C TYR A 245 0.36 14.73 -31.31
N HIS A 246 1.07 14.97 -32.42
CA HIS A 246 2.26 14.21 -32.79
C HIS A 246 3.41 14.28 -31.76
N GLN A 247 3.47 15.34 -30.92
CA GLN A 247 4.52 15.55 -29.93
C GLN A 247 4.32 14.74 -28.63
N ILE A 248 3.19 14.04 -28.46
CA ILE A 248 2.96 13.27 -27.22
C ILE A 248 3.79 12.00 -27.18
N LYS A 249 4.24 11.64 -25.96
CA LYS A 249 4.91 10.38 -25.64
C LYS A 249 4.30 9.74 -24.40
N LEU A 250 4.39 8.42 -24.30
CA LEU A 250 3.88 7.66 -23.16
C LEU A 250 4.98 6.81 -22.53
N ASP A 251 5.27 7.06 -21.27
CA ASP A 251 6.17 6.23 -20.45
C ASP A 251 5.39 5.34 -19.52
N ILE A 252 5.65 4.03 -19.59
CA ILE A 252 5.00 3.02 -18.76
C ILE A 252 6.07 2.36 -17.89
N ILE A 253 6.02 2.63 -16.59
CA ILE A 253 6.92 2.06 -15.59
C ILE A 253 6.19 0.96 -14.82
N GLY A 254 6.81 -0.21 -14.77
CA GLY A 254 6.27 -1.31 -13.98
C GLY A 254 6.74 -2.68 -14.43
N TYR A 255 6.25 -3.68 -13.75
CA TYR A 255 6.50 -5.09 -14.04
C TYR A 255 5.35 -5.95 -13.50
N GLY A 256 5.29 -7.19 -13.90
CA GLY A 256 4.31 -8.14 -13.37
C GLY A 256 3.77 -9.11 -14.42
N ALA A 257 2.88 -9.99 -13.99
CA ALA A 257 2.32 -11.06 -14.83
C ALA A 257 1.56 -10.54 -16.07
N GLY A 258 1.14 -9.27 -16.06
CA GLY A 258 0.41 -8.65 -17.18
C GLY A 258 1.28 -8.02 -18.26
N GLU A 259 2.62 -8.12 -18.18
CA GLU A 259 3.54 -7.48 -19.13
C GLU A 259 3.28 -7.87 -20.58
N ASN A 260 3.02 -9.14 -20.85
CA ASN A 260 2.69 -9.61 -22.21
C ASN A 260 1.46 -8.90 -22.77
N LYS A 261 0.42 -8.70 -21.95
CA LYS A 261 -0.79 -7.99 -22.38
C LYS A 261 -0.53 -6.52 -22.72
N ILE A 262 0.37 -5.85 -21.98
CA ILE A 262 0.85 -4.49 -22.33
C ILE A 262 1.53 -4.51 -23.70
N LYS A 263 2.49 -5.42 -23.91
CA LYS A 263 3.24 -5.56 -25.16
C LYS A 263 2.30 -5.87 -26.33
N GLU A 264 1.39 -6.81 -26.17
CA GLU A 264 0.37 -7.15 -27.18
C GLU A 264 -0.48 -5.93 -27.56
N THR A 265 -0.91 -5.15 -26.56
CA THR A 265 -1.69 -3.94 -26.81
C THR A 265 -0.87 -2.90 -27.57
N ILE A 266 0.38 -2.66 -27.20
CA ILE A 266 1.27 -1.73 -27.91
C ILE A 266 1.47 -2.21 -29.37
N ASN A 267 1.78 -3.47 -29.56
CA ASN A 267 2.06 -4.07 -30.88
C ASN A 267 0.83 -4.11 -31.80
N SER A 268 -0.39 -3.93 -31.28
CA SER A 268 -1.60 -3.87 -32.11
C SER A 268 -1.75 -2.55 -32.86
N TYR A 269 -0.94 -1.54 -32.55
CA TYR A 269 -0.97 -0.23 -33.19
C TYR A 269 0.09 -0.10 -34.29
N PRO A 270 -0.06 0.88 -35.25
CA PRO A 270 0.96 1.19 -36.24
C PRO A 270 2.29 1.63 -35.62
N GLU A 271 3.40 1.41 -36.31
CA GLU A 271 4.76 1.67 -35.85
C GLU A 271 4.99 3.11 -35.36
N TYR A 272 4.38 4.12 -36.04
CA TYR A 272 4.51 5.52 -35.64
C TYR A 272 3.88 5.84 -34.27
N ILE A 273 2.94 4.99 -33.79
CA ILE A 273 2.39 5.07 -32.43
C ILE A 273 3.30 4.32 -31.46
N GLN A 274 3.74 3.10 -31.81
CA GLN A 274 4.55 2.24 -30.96
C GLN A 274 5.87 2.91 -30.56
N ARG A 275 6.59 3.55 -31.48
CA ARG A 275 7.93 4.14 -31.26
C ARG A 275 7.98 5.20 -30.16
N ASP A 276 6.86 5.83 -29.84
CA ASP A 276 6.77 6.88 -28.81
C ASP A 276 6.12 6.39 -27.50
N ILE A 277 5.89 5.06 -27.39
CA ILE A 277 5.51 4.38 -26.15
C ILE A 277 6.73 3.68 -25.58
N ASN A 278 7.20 4.12 -24.42
CA ASN A 278 8.34 3.54 -23.74
C ASN A 278 7.88 2.58 -22.64
N LEU A 279 8.00 1.29 -22.85
CA LEU A 279 7.84 0.30 -21.79
C LEU A 279 9.17 0.15 -21.03
N ILE A 280 9.30 0.86 -19.91
CA ILE A 280 10.57 1.04 -19.19
C ILE A 280 10.91 -0.19 -18.34
N GLY A 281 9.90 -0.94 -17.88
CA GLY A 281 10.11 -2.05 -16.97
C GLY A 281 10.17 -1.62 -15.51
N ALA A 282 10.78 -2.47 -14.67
CA ALA A 282 10.98 -2.20 -13.25
C ALA A 282 12.04 -1.12 -13.05
N VAL A 283 11.71 -0.12 -12.25
CA VAL A 283 12.61 0.97 -11.85
C VAL A 283 12.78 0.95 -10.34
N GLU A 284 14.00 1.11 -9.87
CA GLU A 284 14.31 1.25 -8.45
C GLU A 284 13.61 2.49 -7.88
N PRO A 285 12.96 2.41 -6.70
CA PRO A 285 12.22 3.52 -6.09
C PRO A 285 13.03 4.82 -5.99
N SER A 286 14.32 4.74 -5.68
CA SER A 286 15.24 5.88 -5.63
C SER A 286 15.43 6.59 -6.98
N LYS A 287 15.26 5.87 -8.09
CA LYS A 287 15.44 6.40 -9.46
C LYS A 287 14.14 6.84 -10.13
N LEU A 288 12.99 6.58 -9.51
CA LEU A 288 11.70 6.95 -10.10
C LEU A 288 11.59 8.44 -10.39
N HIS A 289 12.16 9.29 -9.53
CA HIS A 289 12.14 10.73 -9.73
C HIS A 289 12.74 11.14 -11.08
N CYS A 290 13.78 10.47 -11.58
CA CYS A 290 14.42 10.78 -12.87
C CYS A 290 13.47 10.68 -14.07
N TYR A 291 12.43 9.84 -13.97
CA TYR A 291 11.39 9.71 -14.99
C TYR A 291 10.27 10.72 -14.78
N PHE A 292 9.81 10.86 -13.53
CA PHE A 292 8.79 11.85 -13.20
C PHE A 292 9.24 13.29 -13.48
N ASP A 293 10.52 13.61 -13.26
CA ASP A 293 11.07 14.94 -13.56
C ASP A 293 10.98 15.32 -15.05
N LYS A 294 10.89 14.33 -15.93
CA LYS A 294 10.75 14.53 -17.38
C LYS A 294 9.30 14.54 -17.85
N ALA A 295 8.37 14.11 -17.01
CA ALA A 295 6.97 13.96 -17.39
C ALA A 295 6.18 15.26 -17.17
N HIS A 296 5.10 15.42 -17.95
CA HIS A 296 4.19 16.55 -17.88
C HIS A 296 2.89 16.19 -17.16
N LEU A 297 2.49 14.93 -17.23
CA LEU A 297 1.24 14.45 -16.65
C LEU A 297 1.42 13.02 -16.16
N ASN A 298 1.02 12.76 -14.92
CA ASN A 298 0.96 11.43 -14.35
C ASN A 298 -0.48 10.92 -14.28
N ILE A 299 -0.72 9.75 -14.84
CA ILE A 299 -2.01 9.06 -14.77
C ILE A 299 -1.77 7.69 -14.16
N SER A 300 -2.13 7.51 -12.92
CA SER A 300 -1.79 6.32 -12.15
C SER A 300 -2.88 5.95 -11.13
N VAL A 301 -2.65 4.92 -10.33
CA VAL A 301 -3.50 4.54 -9.19
C VAL A 301 -2.68 4.48 -7.92
N ALA A 302 -3.31 4.77 -6.79
CA ALA A 302 -2.74 4.67 -5.44
C ALA A 302 -1.32 5.28 -5.33
N GLY A 303 -0.31 4.48 -4.94
CA GLY A 303 1.07 4.95 -4.76
C GLY A 303 1.70 5.58 -6.01
N GLY A 304 1.28 5.20 -7.22
CA GLY A 304 1.73 5.83 -8.46
C GLY A 304 1.28 7.30 -8.58
N VAL A 305 0.06 7.61 -8.14
CA VAL A 305 -0.45 9.00 -8.07
C VAL A 305 0.41 9.82 -7.12
N SER A 306 0.65 9.30 -5.93
CA SER A 306 1.48 9.94 -4.90
C SER A 306 2.92 10.17 -5.37
N SER A 307 3.49 9.23 -6.11
CA SER A 307 4.84 9.36 -6.66
C SER A 307 4.96 10.52 -7.65
N GLY A 308 3.96 10.72 -8.53
CA GLY A 308 3.93 11.88 -9.41
C GLY A 308 3.70 13.19 -8.65
N ALA A 309 2.70 13.23 -7.79
CA ALA A 309 2.37 14.41 -7.00
C ALA A 309 3.56 14.90 -6.15
N ARG A 310 4.32 13.99 -5.57
CA ARG A 310 5.53 14.29 -4.78
C ARG A 310 6.59 15.03 -5.59
N THR A 311 6.72 14.74 -6.89
CA THR A 311 7.66 15.44 -7.78
C THR A 311 7.07 16.72 -8.39
N GLY A 312 5.85 17.09 -7.97
CA GLY A 312 5.17 18.28 -8.45
C GLY A 312 4.78 18.21 -9.92
N ILE A 313 4.33 17.05 -10.42
CA ILE A 313 3.68 16.99 -11.72
C ILE A 313 2.15 16.85 -11.53
N PRO A 314 1.33 17.39 -12.43
CA PRO A 314 -0.09 17.15 -12.40
C PRO A 314 -0.37 15.66 -12.36
N SER A 315 -1.09 15.21 -11.33
CA SER A 315 -1.36 13.79 -11.11
C SER A 315 -2.86 13.53 -11.10
N ILE A 316 -3.27 12.55 -11.89
CA ILE A 316 -4.66 12.17 -12.09
C ILE A 316 -4.86 10.73 -11.61
N PRO A 317 -5.74 10.51 -10.65
CA PRO A 317 -6.14 9.17 -10.24
C PRO A 317 -7.01 8.48 -11.29
N ALA A 318 -6.57 7.30 -11.74
CA ALA A 318 -7.34 6.45 -12.63
C ALA A 318 -8.21 5.45 -11.85
N ARG A 319 -9.30 5.00 -12.45
CA ARG A 319 -10.19 4.00 -11.89
C ARG A 319 -9.55 2.61 -11.89
N HIS A 320 -9.69 1.91 -10.78
CA HIS A 320 -9.26 0.51 -10.65
C HIS A 320 -10.24 -0.47 -11.32
N TYR A 321 -9.75 -1.67 -11.61
CA TYR A 321 -10.54 -2.81 -12.12
C TYR A 321 -11.33 -2.55 -13.40
N THR A 322 -10.89 -1.58 -14.21
CA THR A 322 -11.43 -1.28 -15.53
C THR A 322 -10.34 -1.32 -16.58
N TYR A 323 -10.70 -1.67 -17.80
CA TYR A 323 -9.82 -1.58 -18.96
C TYR A 323 -9.99 -0.27 -19.74
N ASP A 324 -10.96 0.56 -19.34
CA ASP A 324 -11.11 1.91 -19.80
C ASP A 324 -10.30 2.82 -18.89
N CYS A 325 -9.54 3.77 -19.43
CA CYS A 325 -8.83 4.73 -18.60
C CYS A 325 -9.79 5.87 -18.19
N GLN A 326 -10.71 5.55 -17.27
CA GLN A 326 -11.54 6.54 -16.60
C GLN A 326 -10.75 7.18 -15.46
N VAL A 327 -10.93 8.48 -15.26
CA VAL A 327 -10.18 9.28 -14.28
C VAL A 327 -11.11 10.16 -13.45
N TYR A 328 -10.62 10.63 -12.30
CA TYR A 328 -11.42 11.43 -11.36
C TYR A 328 -11.03 12.91 -11.31
N GLY A 329 -10.27 13.40 -12.29
CA GLY A 329 -9.74 14.77 -12.32
C GLY A 329 -8.38 14.91 -11.65
N TYR A 330 -7.86 16.11 -11.61
CA TYR A 330 -6.55 16.40 -11.03
C TYR A 330 -6.59 16.35 -9.49
N LEU A 331 -5.46 16.07 -8.85
CA LEU A 331 -5.25 16.43 -7.47
C LEU A 331 -5.13 17.97 -7.34
N PRO A 332 -5.76 18.62 -6.33
CA PRO A 332 -6.47 18.07 -5.17
C PRO A 332 -7.97 17.86 -5.36
N GLN A 333 -8.56 18.16 -6.53
CA GLN A 333 -10.01 18.05 -6.71
C GLN A 333 -10.51 16.63 -6.60
N SER A 334 -9.70 15.67 -6.99
CA SER A 334 -10.00 14.25 -6.82
C SER A 334 -9.62 13.77 -5.43
N LYS A 335 -10.57 13.76 -4.51
CA LYS A 335 -10.41 13.14 -3.17
C LYS A 335 -10.48 11.61 -3.21
N GLU A 336 -10.90 11.02 -4.32
CA GLU A 336 -11.26 9.61 -4.46
C GLU A 336 -10.22 8.79 -5.25
N TYR A 337 -8.95 9.20 -5.25
CA TYR A 337 -7.90 8.49 -6.00
C TYR A 337 -7.58 7.08 -5.47
N ALA A 338 -8.16 6.69 -4.36
CA ALA A 338 -8.07 5.35 -3.83
C ALA A 338 -9.42 4.64 -4.01
N LEU A 339 -9.58 3.88 -5.09
CA LEU A 339 -10.60 2.84 -5.23
C LEU A 339 -12.07 3.33 -5.20
N SER A 340 -12.43 4.32 -6.02
CA SER A 340 -13.84 4.73 -6.18
C SER A 340 -14.61 3.75 -7.08
N ASP A 341 -15.87 3.44 -6.72
CA ASP A 341 -16.81 2.69 -7.55
C ASP A 341 -17.55 3.60 -8.55
N LYS A 342 -17.40 4.92 -8.42
CA LYS A 342 -18.03 5.89 -9.32
C LYS A 342 -17.42 5.76 -10.72
N VAL A 343 -18.24 6.06 -11.72
CA VAL A 343 -17.79 6.18 -13.11
C VAL A 343 -16.98 7.48 -13.21
N GLY A 344 -15.78 7.38 -13.78
CA GLY A 344 -14.90 8.52 -14.02
C GLY A 344 -15.15 9.15 -15.40
N ASP A 345 -14.44 10.24 -15.66
CA ASP A 345 -14.40 10.92 -16.96
C ASP A 345 -13.44 10.24 -17.94
N ASP A 346 -13.58 10.52 -19.24
CA ASP A 346 -12.59 10.13 -20.25
C ASP A 346 -11.26 10.86 -20.02
N VAL A 347 -10.19 10.11 -19.92
CA VAL A 347 -8.83 10.63 -19.71
C VAL A 347 -8.36 11.57 -20.83
N CYS A 348 -8.83 11.39 -22.06
CA CYS A 348 -8.46 12.23 -23.20
C CYS A 348 -8.76 13.71 -22.96
N LYS A 349 -9.88 14.03 -22.30
CA LYS A 349 -10.25 15.39 -21.92
C LYS A 349 -9.14 16.08 -21.13
N TYR A 350 -8.62 15.42 -20.11
CA TYR A 350 -7.60 15.98 -19.22
C TYR A 350 -6.22 16.05 -19.88
N ILE A 351 -5.87 15.09 -20.72
CA ILE A 351 -4.62 15.14 -21.49
C ILE A 351 -4.63 16.35 -22.43
N ILE A 352 -5.72 16.57 -23.17
CA ILE A 352 -5.87 17.72 -24.09
C ILE A 352 -5.84 19.04 -23.33
N GLU A 353 -6.48 19.08 -22.16
CA GLU A 353 -6.50 20.30 -21.32
C GLU A 353 -5.07 20.71 -20.92
N VAL A 354 -4.25 19.76 -20.44
CA VAL A 354 -2.85 20.05 -20.04
C VAL A 354 -1.98 20.41 -21.25
N ILE A 355 -2.17 19.77 -22.40
CA ILE A 355 -1.43 20.11 -23.64
C ILE A 355 -1.69 21.56 -24.06
N LYS A 356 -2.92 22.06 -23.88
CA LYS A 356 -3.34 23.41 -24.26
C LYS A 356 -3.17 24.45 -23.16
N MET A 357 -2.66 24.06 -22.00
CA MET A 357 -2.56 24.94 -20.84
C MET A 357 -1.44 25.96 -20.99
N SER A 358 -1.65 27.19 -20.54
CA SER A 358 -0.56 28.17 -20.45
C SER A 358 0.46 27.76 -19.40
N GLU A 359 1.69 28.23 -19.54
CA GLU A 359 2.79 27.94 -18.58
C GLU A 359 2.39 28.25 -17.13
N GLU A 360 1.82 29.43 -16.89
CA GLU A 360 1.37 29.89 -15.57
C GLU A 360 0.36 28.90 -14.95
N LYS A 361 -0.67 28.53 -15.71
CA LYS A 361 -1.69 27.57 -15.26
C LYS A 361 -1.10 26.18 -15.03
N TYR A 362 -0.16 25.77 -15.85
CA TYR A 362 0.54 24.50 -15.69
C TYR A 362 1.36 24.46 -14.39
N ILE A 363 2.14 25.52 -14.12
CA ILE A 363 2.93 25.65 -12.89
C ILE A 363 2.01 25.65 -11.65
N ASP A 364 0.89 26.38 -11.70
CA ASP A 364 -0.12 26.40 -10.64
C ASP A 364 -0.71 24.99 -10.39
N LEU A 365 -1.03 24.25 -11.46
CA LEU A 365 -1.52 22.87 -11.36
C LEU A 365 -0.47 21.92 -10.79
N CYS A 366 0.80 22.09 -11.16
CA CYS A 366 1.92 21.38 -10.59
C CYS A 366 2.01 21.60 -9.07
N LYS A 367 1.92 22.87 -8.64
CA LYS A 367 1.94 23.22 -7.22
C LYS A 367 0.75 22.64 -6.47
N LYS A 368 -0.45 22.74 -6.99
CA LYS A 368 -1.66 22.18 -6.40
C LYS A 368 -1.56 20.66 -6.23
N SER A 369 -1.01 19.96 -7.22
CA SER A 369 -0.77 18.52 -7.14
C SER A 369 0.24 18.17 -6.04
N TYR A 370 1.34 18.93 -5.95
CA TYR A 370 2.34 18.78 -4.89
C TYR A 370 1.74 19.07 -3.51
N ASP A 371 1.02 20.18 -3.33
CA ASP A 371 0.44 20.57 -2.06
C ASP A 371 -0.56 19.50 -1.56
N ALA A 372 -1.35 18.93 -2.45
CA ALA A 372 -2.29 17.84 -2.13
C ALA A 372 -1.58 16.61 -1.54
N TYR A 373 -0.35 16.36 -1.95
CA TYR A 373 0.48 15.29 -1.39
C TYR A 373 1.19 15.72 -0.10
N ALA A 374 1.79 16.91 -0.09
CA ALA A 374 2.72 17.35 0.94
C ALA A 374 2.03 17.73 2.26
N VAL A 375 0.85 18.39 2.20
CA VAL A 375 0.16 18.95 3.38
C VAL A 375 -0.09 17.91 4.48
N SER A 376 -0.49 16.71 4.10
CA SER A 376 -0.81 15.65 5.08
C SER A 376 0.41 14.93 5.68
N ARG A 377 1.64 15.29 5.26
CA ARG A 377 2.86 14.55 5.58
C ARG A 377 3.98 15.37 6.20
N LYS A 378 3.93 16.71 6.10
CA LYS A 378 5.02 17.59 6.58
C LYS A 378 5.30 17.50 8.07
N ASP A 379 4.30 17.21 8.89
CA ASP A 379 4.39 17.28 10.35
C ASP A 379 4.37 15.90 11.05
N VAL A 380 4.56 14.83 10.28
CA VAL A 380 4.58 13.48 10.86
C VAL A 380 5.92 13.22 11.51
N GLN A 381 5.90 12.99 12.84
CA GLN A 381 7.11 12.61 13.56
C GLN A 381 7.44 11.13 13.31
N PRO A 382 8.72 10.76 13.12
CA PRO A 382 9.13 9.37 12.88
C PRO A 382 8.66 8.37 13.94
N GLU A 383 8.51 8.82 15.17
CA GLU A 383 8.11 7.94 16.28
C GLU A 383 6.60 7.92 16.56
N TRP A 384 5.77 8.50 15.69
CA TRP A 384 4.33 8.60 15.95
C TRP A 384 3.70 7.23 16.28
N ILE A 385 4.13 6.15 15.61
CA ILE A 385 3.59 4.80 15.85
C ILE A 385 3.92 4.28 17.25
N PHE A 386 5.05 4.70 17.83
CA PHE A 386 5.44 4.32 19.19
C PHE A 386 4.66 5.09 20.25
N SER A 387 4.02 6.21 19.90
CA SER A 387 3.16 6.97 20.81
C SER A 387 1.79 6.32 21.00
N LEU A 388 1.36 5.47 20.06
CA LEU A 388 0.09 4.78 20.13
C LEU A 388 0.06 3.78 21.28
N LYS A 389 -1.12 3.60 21.88
CA LYS A 389 -1.34 2.65 22.96
C LYS A 389 -2.58 1.81 22.69
N ASN A 390 -2.46 0.49 22.84
CA ASN A 390 -3.62 -0.38 22.90
C ASN A 390 -4.37 -0.16 24.22
N LEU A 391 -5.69 -0.30 24.17
CA LEU A 391 -6.55 -0.31 25.34
C LEU A 391 -6.77 -1.76 25.80
N ASN A 392 -7.18 -1.95 27.05
CA ASN A 392 -7.52 -3.28 27.59
C ASN A 392 -6.45 -4.37 27.34
N THR A 393 -5.16 -4.02 27.49
CA THR A 393 -4.03 -4.92 27.22
C THR A 393 -3.98 -6.16 28.12
N ASP A 394 -4.61 -6.12 29.28
CA ASP A 394 -4.76 -7.23 30.25
C ASP A 394 -5.80 -8.26 29.82
N LYS A 395 -6.68 -7.94 28.87
CA LYS A 395 -7.65 -8.89 28.36
C LYS A 395 -7.02 -9.85 27.36
N THR A 396 -7.09 -11.14 27.63
CA THR A 396 -6.59 -12.19 26.74
C THR A 396 -7.44 -12.30 25.44
N TRP A 397 -6.77 -12.58 24.32
CA TRP A 397 -7.36 -12.84 23.01
C TRP A 397 -7.59 -14.34 22.71
N ARG A 398 -7.48 -15.22 23.68
CA ARG A 398 -7.51 -16.69 23.48
C ARG A 398 -8.73 -17.19 22.72
N LYS A 399 -9.92 -16.62 22.96
CA LYS A 399 -11.17 -17.02 22.28
C LYS A 399 -11.15 -16.63 20.80
N GLU A 400 -10.74 -15.41 20.50
CA GLU A 400 -10.63 -14.86 19.14
C GLU A 400 -9.56 -15.61 18.34
N ILE A 401 -8.41 -15.87 18.94
CA ILE A 401 -7.33 -16.68 18.37
C ILE A 401 -7.83 -18.08 18.00
N ARG A 402 -8.56 -18.75 18.88
CA ARG A 402 -9.17 -20.08 18.59
C ARG A 402 -10.12 -19.99 17.40
N THR A 403 -10.96 -18.96 17.36
CA THR A 403 -11.90 -18.74 16.26
C THR A 403 -11.16 -18.54 14.93
N LEU A 404 -10.13 -17.70 14.90
CA LEU A 404 -9.32 -17.45 13.71
C LEU A 404 -8.52 -18.67 13.26
N LYS A 405 -8.01 -19.48 14.20
CA LYS A 405 -7.38 -20.78 13.88
C LYS A 405 -8.33 -21.73 13.15
N VAL A 406 -9.58 -21.83 13.61
CA VAL A 406 -10.60 -22.66 12.94
C VAL A 406 -10.91 -22.12 11.54
N ILE A 407 -11.09 -20.81 11.39
CA ILE A 407 -11.35 -20.18 10.08
C ILE A 407 -10.16 -20.43 9.14
N GLN A 408 -8.92 -20.24 9.59
CA GLN A 408 -7.72 -20.50 8.79
C GLN A 408 -7.64 -21.96 8.35
N TYR A 409 -7.91 -22.90 9.26
CA TYR A 409 -7.91 -24.32 8.92
C TYR A 409 -8.93 -24.67 7.83
N ILE A 410 -10.14 -24.11 7.90
CA ILE A 410 -11.16 -24.29 6.85
C ILE A 410 -10.69 -23.70 5.51
N LEU A 411 -10.06 -22.52 5.52
CA LEU A 411 -9.52 -21.89 4.33
C LEU A 411 -8.42 -22.73 3.70
N ASP A 412 -7.51 -23.26 4.51
CA ASP A 412 -6.42 -24.11 4.05
C ASP A 412 -6.91 -25.42 3.44
N LEU A 413 -7.88 -26.09 4.07
CA LEU A 413 -8.53 -27.27 3.51
C LEU A 413 -9.20 -26.98 2.16
N LYS A 414 -9.93 -25.88 2.05
CA LYS A 414 -10.54 -25.44 0.79
C LYS A 414 -9.50 -25.25 -0.32
N ASN A 415 -8.34 -24.69 0.01
CA ASN A 415 -7.26 -24.47 -0.95
C ASN A 415 -6.62 -25.80 -1.37
N VAL A 416 -6.41 -26.74 -0.46
CA VAL A 416 -5.93 -28.10 -0.77
C VAL A 416 -6.88 -28.79 -1.73
N VAL A 417 -8.19 -28.78 -1.44
CA VAL A 417 -9.22 -29.35 -2.32
C VAL A 417 -9.18 -28.72 -3.71
N LYS A 418 -9.08 -27.39 -3.83
CA LYS A 418 -8.96 -26.71 -5.13
C LYS A 418 -7.72 -27.15 -5.92
N VAL A 419 -6.58 -27.33 -5.25
CA VAL A 419 -5.33 -27.78 -5.90
C VAL A 419 -5.48 -29.22 -6.39
N VAL A 420 -6.03 -30.12 -5.58
CA VAL A 420 -6.29 -31.52 -5.94
C VAL A 420 -7.23 -31.60 -7.14
N MET A 421 -8.35 -30.88 -7.12
CA MET A 421 -9.32 -30.85 -8.22
C MET A 421 -8.71 -30.30 -9.52
N ARG A 422 -7.82 -29.30 -9.46
CA ARG A 422 -7.08 -28.82 -10.65
C ARG A 422 -6.14 -29.87 -11.22
N LYS A 423 -5.45 -30.65 -10.35
CA LYS A 423 -4.59 -31.75 -10.80
C LYS A 423 -5.39 -32.88 -11.46
N ILE A 424 -6.52 -33.28 -10.85
CA ILE A 424 -7.43 -34.29 -11.42
C ILE A 424 -7.94 -33.83 -12.80
N LYS A 425 -8.41 -32.58 -12.95
CA LYS A 425 -8.85 -32.05 -14.23
C LYS A 425 -7.75 -32.03 -15.31
N LYS A 426 -6.47 -31.87 -14.93
CA LYS A 426 -5.34 -31.96 -15.85
C LYS A 426 -5.00 -33.39 -16.26
N LEU A 427 -5.33 -34.40 -15.44
CA LEU A 427 -5.10 -35.81 -15.74
C LEU A 427 -6.21 -36.41 -16.61
N ILE A 428 -7.42 -35.80 -16.58
CA ILE A 428 -8.58 -36.24 -17.37
C ILE A 428 -8.59 -35.59 -18.76
N ARG A 429 -7.85 -34.52 -18.96
CA ARG A 429 -7.61 -33.88 -20.27
C ARG A 429 -6.33 -34.42 -20.91
#